data_adc4d46e31858386ddb8e0557c9910a7
#
_entry.id   adc4d46e31858386ddb8e0557c9910a7
#
_cell.length_a   1.000
_cell.length_b   1.000
_cell.length_c   1.000
_cell.angle_alpha   90.00
_cell.angle_beta   90.00
_cell.angle_gamma   90.00
#
_symmetry.space_group_name_H-M   'P 1'
#
loop_
_entity.id
_entity.type
_entity.pdbx_description
1 polymer ?
#
loop_
_entity_poly.entity_id
_entity_poly.type
_entity_poly.pdbx_seq_one_letter_code
_entity_poly.pdbx_strand_id
1 'polypeptide(L)'
;MPDRIADYRAAVRAAVRGVWTGAFTSADQGSDALYPAIRRYFLLAFDEGMAVCGVQPEERTEKERKALVDRIKEELSHVGGFMDAVYEGRKGSETERPLAQFLGRAEMWVNRYTELRDLGKMLACGDKKLRWTWHPEKEHCSSCAKLNGKVKRASQWEEARARGIYPQSPALECGGYKCGCTLEPTDEPMSKGRLPSVP
;
A
#
# COMPACT_ATOMS: atom_id res chain seq x y z
N MET A 1 13.17 -15.01 7.45
CA MET A 1 12.86 -14.58 6.08
C MET A 1 13.43 -13.19 5.89
N PRO A 2 13.98 -12.82 4.72
CA PRO A 2 14.39 -11.43 4.48
C PRO A 2 13.19 -10.50 4.69
N ASP A 3 13.44 -9.34 5.27
CA ASP A 3 12.41 -8.31 5.47
C ASP A 3 12.11 -7.62 4.13
N ARG A 4 11.14 -8.18 3.40
CA ARG A 4 10.74 -7.69 2.07
C ARG A 4 10.30 -6.24 2.07
N ILE A 5 9.71 -5.77 3.18
CA ILE A 5 9.30 -4.37 3.31
C ILE A 5 10.52 -3.47 3.45
N ALA A 6 11.53 -3.91 4.21
CA ALA A 6 12.80 -3.17 4.32
C ALA A 6 13.52 -3.10 2.97
N ASP A 7 13.59 -4.22 2.23
CA ASP A 7 14.20 -4.26 0.90
C ASP A 7 13.43 -3.36 -0.09
N TYR A 8 12.10 -3.40 -0.06
CA TYR A 8 11.26 -2.52 -0.89
C TYR A 8 11.50 -1.04 -0.55
N ARG A 9 11.49 -0.72 0.74
CA ARG A 9 11.79 0.63 1.22
C ARG A 9 13.17 1.11 0.76
N ALA A 10 14.17 0.25 0.83
CA ALA A 10 15.51 0.57 0.36
C ALA A 10 15.54 0.89 -1.14
N ALA A 11 14.85 0.09 -1.97
CA ALA A 11 14.75 0.31 -3.41
C ALA A 11 14.04 1.63 -3.75
N VAL A 12 12.90 1.91 -3.10
CA VAL A 12 12.16 3.16 -3.28
C VAL A 12 13.02 4.37 -2.91
N ARG A 13 13.67 4.32 -1.76
CA ARG A 13 14.54 5.39 -1.28
C ARG A 13 15.78 5.59 -2.15
N ALA A 14 16.33 4.51 -2.72
CA ALA A 14 17.47 4.59 -3.63
C ALA A 14 17.09 5.33 -4.92
N ALA A 15 15.95 5.04 -5.53
CA ALA A 15 15.45 5.73 -6.71
C ALA A 15 15.26 7.23 -6.45
N VAL A 16 14.62 7.62 -5.34
CA VAL A 16 14.40 9.02 -4.95
C VAL A 16 15.72 9.74 -4.70
N ARG A 17 16.65 9.11 -3.97
CA ARG A 17 17.97 9.70 -3.72
C ARG A 17 18.78 9.87 -4.99
N GLY A 18 18.70 8.89 -5.91
CA GLY A 18 19.40 8.97 -7.20
C GLY A 18 19.03 10.22 -7.98
N VAL A 19 17.75 10.55 -8.08
CA VAL A 19 17.27 11.78 -8.73
C VAL A 19 17.66 13.02 -7.92
N TRP A 20 17.40 13.01 -6.61
CA TRP A 20 17.62 14.19 -5.77
C TRP A 20 19.10 14.61 -5.68
N THR A 21 20.03 13.67 -5.65
CA THR A 21 21.48 13.94 -5.58
C THR A 21 22.09 14.23 -6.94
N GLY A 22 21.36 14.01 -8.04
CA GLY A 22 21.88 14.14 -9.41
C GLY A 22 22.67 12.91 -9.89
N ALA A 23 22.65 11.80 -9.14
CA ALA A 23 23.21 10.51 -9.61
C ALA A 23 22.42 9.97 -10.82
N PHE A 24 21.11 10.23 -10.85
CA PHE A 24 20.28 10.13 -12.04
C PHE A 24 20.14 11.52 -12.67
N THR A 25 20.38 11.61 -13.97
CA THR A 25 20.44 12.88 -14.70
C THR A 25 19.07 13.37 -15.18
N SER A 26 18.02 12.54 -15.03
CA SER A 26 16.63 12.87 -15.38
C SER A 26 15.63 12.22 -14.42
N ALA A 27 14.40 12.72 -14.43
CA ALA A 27 13.27 12.12 -13.73
C ALA A 27 12.93 10.73 -14.29
N ASP A 28 13.10 10.52 -15.60
CA ASP A 28 12.83 9.25 -16.26
C ASP A 28 13.71 8.12 -15.73
N GLN A 29 15.00 8.38 -15.50
CA GLN A 29 15.91 7.39 -14.89
C GLN A 29 15.45 6.97 -13.48
N GLY A 30 14.92 7.91 -12.72
CA GLY A 30 14.29 7.62 -11.42
C GLY A 30 13.03 6.78 -11.55
N SER A 31 12.20 7.09 -12.52
CA SER A 31 10.99 6.33 -12.85
C SER A 31 11.34 4.91 -13.29
N ASP A 32 12.32 4.75 -14.18
CA ASP A 32 12.80 3.45 -14.67
C ASP A 32 13.38 2.58 -13.56
N ALA A 33 13.99 3.18 -12.55
CA ALA A 33 14.46 2.46 -11.36
C ALA A 33 13.30 2.06 -10.42
N LEU A 34 12.26 2.89 -10.32
CA LEU A 34 11.16 2.67 -9.38
C LEU A 34 10.08 1.72 -9.93
N TYR A 35 9.77 1.76 -11.23
CA TYR A 35 8.77 0.90 -11.87
C TYR A 35 8.97 -0.61 -11.58
N PRO A 36 10.15 -1.20 -11.82
CA PRO A 36 10.36 -2.62 -11.56
C PRO A 36 10.28 -2.96 -10.07
N ALA A 37 10.70 -2.04 -9.19
CA ALA A 37 10.59 -2.24 -7.75
C ALA A 37 9.11 -2.31 -7.32
N ILE A 38 8.27 -1.34 -7.72
CA ILE A 38 6.83 -1.36 -7.41
C ILE A 38 6.18 -2.66 -7.94
N ARG A 39 6.40 -3.00 -9.22
CA ARG A 39 5.81 -4.21 -9.81
C ARG A 39 6.21 -5.47 -9.05
N ARG A 40 7.51 -5.63 -8.77
CA ARG A 40 8.04 -6.80 -8.06
C ARG A 40 7.43 -6.95 -6.67
N TYR A 41 7.49 -5.88 -5.88
CA TYR A 41 7.06 -5.97 -4.49
C TYR A 41 5.54 -6.00 -4.32
N PHE A 42 4.79 -5.45 -5.25
CA PHE A 42 3.34 -5.58 -5.27
C PHE A 42 2.89 -7.00 -5.62
N LEU A 43 3.56 -7.66 -6.58
CA LEU A 43 3.36 -9.08 -6.86
C LEU A 43 3.64 -9.92 -5.61
N LEU A 44 4.78 -9.72 -4.97
CA LEU A 44 5.17 -10.45 -3.76
C LEU A 44 4.17 -10.24 -2.61
N ALA A 45 3.74 -9.01 -2.38
CA ALA A 45 2.77 -8.69 -1.34
C ALA A 45 1.42 -9.38 -1.59
N PHE A 46 0.93 -9.30 -2.83
CA PHE A 46 -0.33 -9.94 -3.21
C PHE A 46 -0.28 -11.46 -3.01
N ASP A 47 0.83 -12.09 -3.43
CA ASP A 47 1.05 -13.52 -3.24
C ASP A 47 1.12 -13.94 -1.77
N GLU A 48 1.80 -13.14 -0.94
CA GLU A 48 1.80 -13.35 0.51
C GLU A 48 0.38 -13.32 1.09
N GLY A 49 -0.44 -12.39 0.60
CA GLY A 49 -1.84 -12.30 1.01
C GLY A 49 -2.64 -13.53 0.61
N MET A 50 -2.50 -13.98 -0.63
CA MET A 50 -3.18 -15.18 -1.13
C MET A 50 -2.74 -16.45 -0.40
N ALA A 51 -1.45 -16.56 -0.10
CA ALA A 51 -0.88 -17.72 0.59
C ALA A 51 -1.47 -17.94 1.99
N VAL A 52 -2.00 -16.89 2.64
CA VAL A 52 -2.72 -17.03 3.93
C VAL A 52 -3.90 -18.00 3.83
N CYS A 53 -4.51 -18.09 2.64
CA CYS A 53 -5.62 -19.01 2.36
C CYS A 53 -5.21 -20.21 1.52
N GLY A 54 -3.91 -20.49 1.43
CA GLY A 54 -3.37 -21.66 0.72
C GLY A 54 -3.38 -21.54 -0.80
N VAL A 55 -3.71 -20.38 -1.35
CA VAL A 55 -3.75 -20.14 -2.81
C VAL A 55 -2.36 -19.78 -3.32
N GLN A 56 -1.89 -20.53 -4.32
CA GLN A 56 -0.58 -20.30 -4.94
C GLN A 56 -0.69 -19.30 -6.12
N PRO A 57 0.41 -18.65 -6.52
CA PRO A 57 0.41 -17.68 -7.63
C PRO A 57 -0.18 -18.22 -8.93
N GLU A 58 0.02 -19.52 -9.22
CA GLU A 58 -0.47 -20.18 -10.43
C GLU A 58 -1.98 -20.40 -10.41
N GLU A 59 -2.57 -20.44 -9.23
CA GLU A 59 -4.00 -20.69 -9.01
C GLU A 59 -4.85 -19.42 -9.06
N ARG A 60 -4.22 -18.25 -9.32
CA ARG A 60 -4.94 -16.98 -9.40
C ARG A 60 -6.05 -17.02 -10.44
N THR A 61 -7.24 -16.68 -10.00
CA THR A 61 -8.39 -16.46 -10.89
C THR A 61 -8.18 -15.22 -11.77
N GLU A 62 -8.99 -15.09 -12.81
CA GLU A 62 -8.94 -13.90 -13.67
C GLU A 62 -9.30 -12.62 -12.87
N LYS A 63 -10.24 -12.71 -11.93
CA LYS A 63 -10.61 -11.59 -11.02
C LYS A 63 -9.40 -11.12 -10.22
N GLU A 64 -8.65 -12.04 -9.64
CA GLU A 64 -7.46 -11.75 -8.83
C GLU A 64 -6.32 -11.16 -9.69
N ARG A 65 -6.08 -11.73 -10.87
CA ARG A 65 -5.11 -11.20 -11.82
C ARG A 65 -5.47 -9.78 -12.25
N LYS A 66 -6.72 -9.55 -12.60
CA LYS A 66 -7.21 -8.23 -13.00
C LYS A 66 -7.04 -7.22 -11.86
N ALA A 67 -7.46 -7.54 -10.63
CA ALA A 67 -7.36 -6.65 -9.49
C ALA A 67 -5.91 -6.24 -9.21
N LEU A 68 -4.97 -7.20 -9.27
CA LEU A 68 -3.54 -6.93 -9.09
C LEU A 68 -2.98 -6.03 -10.21
N VAL A 69 -3.31 -6.33 -11.47
CA VAL A 69 -2.83 -5.56 -12.64
C VAL A 69 -3.37 -4.14 -12.60
N ASP A 70 -4.65 -3.96 -12.32
CA ASP A 70 -5.29 -2.65 -12.25
C ASP A 70 -4.63 -1.81 -11.13
N ARG A 71 -4.35 -2.42 -9.97
CA ARG A 71 -3.69 -1.73 -8.87
C ARG A 71 -2.26 -1.34 -9.20
N ILE A 72 -1.50 -2.22 -9.84
CA ILE A 72 -0.13 -1.90 -10.30
C ILE A 72 -0.18 -0.73 -11.29
N LYS A 73 -1.07 -0.76 -12.28
CA LYS A 73 -1.20 0.33 -13.27
C LYS A 73 -1.53 1.66 -12.62
N GLU A 74 -2.47 1.66 -11.67
CA GLU A 74 -2.86 2.86 -10.93
C GLU A 74 -1.64 3.48 -10.22
N GLU A 75 -0.88 2.69 -9.48
CA GLU A 75 0.28 3.21 -8.74
C GLU A 75 1.42 3.66 -9.67
N LEU A 76 1.65 2.93 -10.77
CA LEU A 76 2.67 3.32 -11.75
C LEU A 76 2.34 4.65 -12.43
N SER A 77 1.05 4.98 -12.61
CA SER A 77 0.64 6.25 -13.22
C SER A 77 1.05 7.49 -12.42
N HIS A 78 1.32 7.33 -11.13
CA HIS A 78 1.74 8.42 -10.25
C HIS A 78 3.25 8.63 -10.16
N VAL A 79 4.05 7.66 -10.65
CA VAL A 79 5.51 7.67 -10.50
C VAL A 79 6.15 8.80 -11.30
N GLY A 80 5.77 8.99 -12.55
CA GLY A 80 6.36 10.02 -13.42
C GLY A 80 6.25 11.41 -12.79
N GLY A 81 5.04 11.87 -12.48
CA GLY A 81 4.83 13.19 -11.87
C GLY A 81 5.48 13.34 -10.49
N PHE A 82 5.67 12.23 -9.75
CA PHE A 82 6.42 12.29 -8.52
C PHE A 82 7.92 12.47 -8.78
N MET A 83 8.51 11.75 -9.73
CA MET A 83 9.92 11.87 -10.07
C MET A 83 10.25 13.22 -10.72
N ASP A 84 9.33 13.79 -11.51
CA ASP A 84 9.44 15.17 -12.00
C ASP A 84 9.55 16.15 -10.82
N ALA A 85 8.68 16.04 -9.83
CA ALA A 85 8.73 16.90 -8.65
C ALA A 85 10.03 16.72 -7.83
N VAL A 86 10.60 15.50 -7.77
CA VAL A 86 11.91 15.26 -7.13
C VAL A 86 13.01 15.91 -7.94
N TYR A 87 12.97 15.80 -9.27
CA TYR A 87 13.98 16.37 -10.16
C TYR A 87 13.98 17.90 -10.12
N GLU A 88 12.80 18.52 -10.13
CA GLU A 88 12.65 19.98 -9.99
C GLU A 88 13.19 20.47 -8.63
N GLY A 89 12.86 19.76 -7.54
CA GLY A 89 13.29 20.11 -6.18
C GLY A 89 14.61 19.48 -5.74
N ARG A 90 15.44 18.97 -6.68
CA ARG A 90 16.70 18.30 -6.37
C ARG A 90 17.75 19.25 -5.77
N LYS A 91 18.78 18.67 -5.17
CA LYS A 91 19.92 19.39 -4.61
C LYS A 91 20.57 20.31 -5.65
N GLY A 92 20.74 21.56 -5.30
CA GLY A 92 21.36 22.58 -6.16
C GLY A 92 20.44 23.16 -7.24
N SER A 93 19.15 22.84 -7.26
CA SER A 93 18.17 23.52 -8.11
C SER A 93 17.71 24.84 -7.47
N GLU A 94 17.15 25.75 -8.27
CA GLU A 94 16.56 27.02 -7.78
C GLU A 94 15.37 26.78 -6.83
N THR A 95 14.70 25.64 -6.97
CA THR A 95 13.54 25.23 -6.18
C THR A 95 13.87 24.09 -5.22
N GLU A 96 15.11 24.01 -4.74
CA GLU A 96 15.58 22.94 -3.87
C GLU A 96 14.64 22.72 -2.67
N ARG A 97 14.29 21.46 -2.43
CA ARG A 97 13.49 21.03 -1.29
C ARG A 97 14.23 19.95 -0.50
N PRO A 98 14.00 19.87 0.83
CA PRO A 98 14.63 18.84 1.64
C PRO A 98 14.34 17.42 1.15
N LEU A 99 15.39 16.60 1.02
CA LEU A 99 15.24 15.17 0.66
C LEU A 99 14.24 14.43 1.55
N ALA A 100 14.19 14.78 2.84
CA ALA A 100 13.28 14.16 3.79
C ALA A 100 11.80 14.30 3.40
N GLN A 101 11.43 15.42 2.75
CA GLN A 101 10.07 15.64 2.26
C GLN A 101 9.70 14.63 1.16
N PHE A 102 10.60 14.40 0.21
CA PHE A 102 10.38 13.43 -0.87
C PHE A 102 10.40 11.99 -0.35
N LEU A 103 11.33 11.66 0.56
CA LEU A 103 11.35 10.33 1.19
C LEU A 103 10.09 10.05 2.01
N GLY A 104 9.56 11.07 2.71
CA GLY A 104 8.30 10.96 3.44
C GLY A 104 7.13 10.66 2.51
N ARG A 105 7.05 11.35 1.36
CA ARG A 105 6.02 11.09 0.36
C ARG A 105 6.19 9.72 -0.30
N ALA A 106 7.41 9.31 -0.61
CA ALA A 106 7.70 8.00 -1.20
C ALA A 106 7.35 6.82 -0.28
N GLU A 107 7.30 7.03 1.05
CA GLU A 107 6.87 6.00 2.01
C GLU A 107 5.43 5.53 1.76
N MET A 108 4.61 6.31 1.05
CA MET A 108 3.27 5.90 0.63
C MET A 108 3.32 4.62 -0.21
N TRP A 109 4.26 4.48 -1.16
CA TRP A 109 4.41 3.25 -1.94
C TRP A 109 4.81 2.06 -1.07
N VAL A 110 5.68 2.28 -0.08
CA VAL A 110 6.06 1.20 0.86
C VAL A 110 4.85 0.74 1.67
N ASN A 111 4.02 1.67 2.11
CA ASN A 111 2.78 1.36 2.85
C ASN A 111 1.79 0.56 1.99
N ARG A 112 1.77 0.79 0.65
CA ARG A 112 0.94 0.01 -0.30
C ARG A 112 1.28 -1.49 -0.30
N TYR A 113 2.47 -1.90 0.13
CA TYR A 113 2.81 -3.31 0.29
C TYR A 113 1.78 -4.05 1.17
N THR A 114 1.49 -3.49 2.35
CA THR A 114 0.49 -4.09 3.25
C THR A 114 -0.91 -4.09 2.63
N GLU A 115 -1.26 -3.03 1.93
CA GLU A 115 -2.54 -2.93 1.23
C GLU A 115 -2.68 -4.02 0.14
N LEU A 116 -1.64 -4.24 -0.65
CA LEU A 116 -1.65 -5.29 -1.69
C LEU A 116 -1.73 -6.68 -1.08
N ARG A 117 -1.02 -6.92 0.03
CA ARG A 117 -1.11 -8.18 0.78
C ARG A 117 -2.54 -8.42 1.27
N ASP A 118 -3.16 -7.40 1.86
CA ASP A 118 -4.53 -7.51 2.36
C ASP A 118 -5.55 -7.68 1.23
N LEU A 119 -5.32 -7.06 0.06
CA LEU A 119 -6.14 -7.27 -1.13
C LEU A 119 -6.05 -8.73 -1.61
N GLY A 120 -4.84 -9.28 -1.73
CA GLY A 120 -4.62 -10.68 -2.12
C GLY A 120 -5.31 -11.65 -1.16
N LYS A 121 -5.15 -11.40 0.15
CA LYS A 121 -5.80 -12.17 1.21
C LYS A 121 -7.34 -12.09 1.12
N MET A 122 -7.88 -10.89 0.96
CA MET A 122 -9.32 -10.66 0.86
C MET A 122 -9.94 -11.42 -0.32
N LEU A 123 -9.29 -11.36 -1.48
CA LEU A 123 -9.77 -12.00 -2.69
C LEU A 123 -9.64 -13.53 -2.61
N ALA A 124 -8.50 -14.05 -2.19
CA ALA A 124 -8.23 -15.47 -2.13
C ALA A 124 -8.99 -16.19 -1.01
N CYS A 125 -9.19 -15.54 0.14
CA CYS A 125 -9.92 -16.13 1.25
C CYS A 125 -11.43 -16.20 0.99
N GLY A 126 -11.90 -15.66 -0.10
CA GLY A 126 -13.33 -15.63 -0.42
C GLY A 126 -14.10 -14.84 0.63
N ASP A 127 -15.25 -15.38 1.03
CA ASP A 127 -16.14 -14.69 1.98
C ASP A 127 -15.83 -14.97 3.45
N LYS A 128 -14.57 -15.25 3.78
CA LYS A 128 -14.11 -15.45 5.17
C LYS A 128 -14.23 -14.16 5.98
N LYS A 129 -14.38 -14.35 7.30
CA LYS A 129 -14.42 -13.22 8.23
C LYS A 129 -13.02 -12.62 8.40
N LEU A 130 -12.92 -11.30 8.28
CA LEU A 130 -11.71 -10.53 8.52
C LEU A 130 -11.99 -9.47 9.58
N ARG A 131 -11.02 -9.29 10.49
CA ARG A 131 -11.04 -8.27 11.53
C ARG A 131 -10.08 -7.14 11.16
N TRP A 132 -10.53 -5.91 11.32
CA TRP A 132 -9.63 -4.76 11.28
C TRP A 132 -8.77 -4.75 12.55
N THR A 133 -7.47 -4.81 12.36
CA THR A 133 -6.49 -4.83 13.45
C THR A 133 -5.52 -3.66 13.28
N TRP A 134 -5.35 -2.88 14.31
CA TRP A 134 -4.32 -1.85 14.33
C TRP A 134 -2.99 -2.38 14.86
N HIS A 135 -1.88 -1.72 14.52
CA HIS A 135 -0.57 -2.07 15.05
C HIS A 135 -0.38 -1.41 16.43
N PRO A 136 -0.14 -2.17 17.51
CA PRO A 136 -0.17 -1.66 18.88
C PRO A 136 0.88 -0.57 19.17
N GLU A 137 1.99 -0.56 18.43
CA GLU A 137 3.10 0.38 18.63
C GLU A 137 3.01 1.65 17.77
N LYS A 138 1.93 1.85 17.02
CA LYS A 138 1.76 3.01 16.14
C LYS A 138 0.65 3.92 16.64
N GLU A 139 0.83 5.21 16.44
CA GLU A 139 -0.26 6.18 16.63
C GLU A 139 -1.42 5.88 15.65
N HIS A 140 -2.62 6.04 16.14
CA HIS A 140 -3.84 5.76 15.39
C HIS A 140 -4.70 6.99 15.25
N CYS A 141 -5.18 7.24 14.02
CA CYS A 141 -6.18 8.28 13.78
C CYS A 141 -7.56 7.84 14.26
N SER A 142 -8.49 8.78 14.38
CA SER A 142 -9.86 8.51 14.84
C SER A 142 -10.59 7.53 13.93
N SER A 143 -10.32 7.55 12.61
CA SER A 143 -10.87 6.58 11.66
C SER A 143 -10.43 5.16 11.99
N CYS A 144 -9.13 4.93 12.23
CA CYS A 144 -8.59 3.63 12.61
C CYS A 144 -9.12 3.16 13.95
N ALA A 145 -9.27 4.07 14.92
CA ALA A 145 -9.83 3.75 16.24
C ALA A 145 -11.30 3.26 16.14
N LYS A 146 -12.12 3.89 15.29
CA LYS A 146 -13.51 3.47 15.04
C LYS A 146 -13.62 2.12 14.32
N LEU A 147 -12.61 1.77 13.51
CA LEU A 147 -12.59 0.55 12.71
C LEU A 147 -11.96 -0.63 13.46
N ASN A 148 -11.07 -0.38 14.42
CA ASN A 148 -10.38 -1.43 15.16
C ASN A 148 -11.36 -2.40 15.83
N GLY A 149 -11.09 -3.69 15.70
CA GLY A 149 -11.95 -4.75 16.22
C GLY A 149 -13.21 -5.01 15.39
N LYS A 150 -13.48 -4.25 14.31
CA LYS A 150 -14.62 -4.56 13.44
C LYS A 150 -14.36 -5.82 12.64
N VAL A 151 -15.31 -6.76 12.72
CA VAL A 151 -15.30 -8.03 12.01
C VAL A 151 -16.37 -8.00 10.93
N LYS A 152 -15.98 -8.22 9.68
CA LYS A 152 -16.87 -8.30 8.53
C LYS A 152 -16.40 -9.42 7.59
N ARG A 153 -17.26 -9.84 6.66
CA ARG A 153 -16.86 -10.75 5.59
C ARG A 153 -15.93 -10.04 4.60
N ALA A 154 -15.11 -10.79 3.90
CA ALA A 154 -14.20 -10.26 2.89
C ALA A 154 -14.94 -9.46 1.81
N SER A 155 -16.09 -9.95 1.34
CA SER A 155 -16.97 -9.24 0.40
C SER A 155 -17.44 -7.87 0.93
N GLN A 156 -17.77 -7.78 2.21
CA GLN A 156 -18.19 -6.53 2.84
C GLN A 156 -17.02 -5.52 3.00
N TRP A 157 -15.83 -6.03 3.22
CA TRP A 157 -14.62 -5.20 3.20
C TRP A 157 -14.28 -4.71 1.79
N GLU A 158 -14.54 -5.54 0.74
CA GLU A 158 -14.40 -5.13 -0.65
C GLU A 158 -15.38 -3.99 -1.02
N GLU A 159 -16.65 -4.11 -0.62
CA GLU A 159 -17.64 -3.03 -0.76
C GLU A 159 -17.23 -1.76 0.02
N ALA A 160 -16.70 -1.94 1.22
CA ALA A 160 -16.20 -0.84 2.02
C ALA A 160 -15.00 -0.14 1.37
N ARG A 161 -14.15 -0.90 0.68
CA ARG A 161 -13.02 -0.38 -0.09
C ARG A 161 -13.45 0.60 -1.17
N ALA A 162 -14.54 0.33 -1.88
CA ALA A 162 -15.11 1.25 -2.87
C ALA A 162 -15.52 2.61 -2.26
N ARG A 163 -15.69 2.67 -0.92
CA ARG A 163 -16.00 3.87 -0.15
C ARG A 163 -14.77 4.45 0.57
N GLY A 164 -13.56 4.01 0.23
CA GLY A 164 -12.32 4.45 0.86
C GLY A 164 -12.02 3.80 2.22
N ILE A 165 -12.78 2.79 2.65
CA ILE A 165 -12.58 2.12 3.95
C ILE A 165 -11.74 0.85 3.76
N TYR A 166 -10.42 1.00 3.82
CA TYR A 166 -9.45 -0.10 3.79
C TYR A 166 -8.15 0.31 4.48
N PRO A 167 -7.34 -0.63 4.98
CA PRO A 167 -6.06 -0.32 5.60
C PRO A 167 -5.18 0.53 4.69
N GLN A 168 -4.60 1.59 5.25
CA GLN A 168 -3.73 2.54 4.54
C GLN A 168 -4.43 3.36 3.43
N SER A 169 -5.75 3.44 3.47
CA SER A 169 -6.50 4.28 2.54
C SER A 169 -6.16 5.77 2.71
N PRO A 170 -6.01 6.52 1.61
CA PRO A 170 -5.87 7.97 1.67
C PRO A 170 -7.14 8.68 2.16
N ALA A 171 -8.30 8.01 2.15
CA ALA A 171 -9.56 8.54 2.67
C ALA A 171 -9.67 8.45 4.21
N LEU A 172 -8.77 7.76 4.89
CA LEU A 172 -8.70 7.78 6.34
C LEU A 172 -8.12 9.13 6.82
N GLU A 173 -8.46 9.55 8.02
CA GLU A 173 -7.96 10.80 8.61
C GLU A 173 -6.43 10.91 8.60
N CYS A 174 -5.71 9.78 8.72
CA CYS A 174 -4.25 9.74 8.59
C CYS A 174 -3.75 9.81 7.15
N GLY A 175 -4.64 9.89 6.15
CA GLY A 175 -4.26 9.86 4.73
C GLY A 175 -3.53 8.59 4.28
N GLY A 176 -3.62 7.51 5.05
CA GLY A 176 -2.85 6.27 4.82
C GLY A 176 -1.37 6.38 5.22
N TYR A 177 -0.92 7.56 5.60
CA TYR A 177 0.47 7.80 5.96
C TYR A 177 0.80 7.18 7.31
N LYS A 178 1.89 6.40 7.37
CA LYS A 178 2.31 5.66 8.58
C LYS A 178 1.24 4.76 9.22
N CYS A 179 0.14 4.50 8.51
CA CYS A 179 -0.89 3.59 8.99
C CYS A 179 -0.32 2.16 9.09
N GLY A 180 -0.52 1.51 10.23
CA GLY A 180 -0.11 0.12 10.46
C GLY A 180 -1.29 -0.84 10.56
N CYS A 181 -2.51 -0.41 10.18
CA CYS A 181 -3.68 -1.27 10.24
C CYS A 181 -3.63 -2.37 9.18
N THR A 182 -4.24 -3.51 9.50
CA THR A 182 -4.35 -4.69 8.65
C THR A 182 -5.76 -5.28 8.73
N LEU A 183 -6.11 -6.14 7.76
CA LEU A 183 -7.27 -7.03 7.85
C LEU A 183 -6.77 -8.46 8.10
N GLU A 184 -7.22 -9.08 9.19
CA GLU A 184 -6.76 -10.39 9.62
C GLU A 184 -7.91 -11.41 9.69
N PRO A 185 -7.69 -12.66 9.23
CA PRO A 185 -8.67 -13.71 9.41
C PRO A 185 -9.01 -13.88 10.88
N THR A 186 -10.30 -14.13 11.16
CA THR A 186 -10.79 -14.34 12.52
C THR A 186 -12.01 -15.22 12.54
N ASP A 187 -12.17 -15.96 13.63
CA ASP A 187 -13.41 -16.72 13.92
C ASP A 187 -14.38 -15.94 14.83
N GLU A 188 -14.04 -14.73 15.23
CA GLU A 188 -14.89 -13.88 16.06
C GLU A 188 -16.26 -13.63 15.40
N PRO A 189 -17.30 -13.34 16.20
CA PRO A 189 -18.61 -12.96 15.68
C PRO A 189 -18.53 -11.68 14.84
N MET A 190 -19.31 -11.62 13.76
CA MET A 190 -19.41 -10.42 12.94
C MET A 190 -19.91 -9.23 13.75
N SER A 191 -19.30 -8.07 13.55
CA SER A 191 -19.79 -6.82 14.14
C SER A 191 -21.15 -6.44 13.56
N LYS A 192 -22.08 -6.06 14.43
CA LYS A 192 -23.40 -5.59 14.05
C LYS A 192 -23.34 -4.18 13.39
N GLY A 193 -24.33 -3.88 12.58
CA GLY A 193 -24.49 -2.58 11.95
C GLY A 193 -23.54 -2.34 10.76
N ARG A 194 -23.60 -1.12 10.22
CA ARG A 194 -22.73 -0.68 9.13
C ARG A 194 -21.34 -0.30 9.66
N LEU A 195 -20.35 -0.37 8.79
CA LEU A 195 -19.04 0.22 9.10
C LEU A 195 -19.18 1.75 9.27
N PRO A 196 -18.43 2.35 10.20
CA PRO A 196 -18.44 3.79 10.38
C PRO A 196 -18.01 4.50 9.09
N SER A 197 -18.57 5.69 8.86
CA SER A 197 -18.06 6.57 7.81
C SER A 197 -16.66 7.05 8.18
N VAL A 198 -15.81 7.16 7.18
CA VAL A 198 -14.53 7.88 7.26
C VAL A 198 -14.74 9.30 6.72
N PRO A 199 -13.91 10.26 7.10
CA PRO A 199 -14.04 11.67 6.67
C PRO A 199 -14.14 11.84 5.18
#